data_d0b1dcdf3c3944cfb95bb0d894604022
#
_entry.id   d0b1dcdf3c3944cfb95bb0d894604022
#
_cell.length_a   1.000
_cell.length_b   1.000
_cell.length_c   1.000
_cell.angle_alpha   90.00
_cell.angle_beta   90.00
_cell.angle_gamma   90.00
#
_symmetry.space_group_name_H-M   'P 1'
#
loop_
_entity.id
_entity.type
_entity.pdbx_description
1 polymer ?
#
loop_
_entity_poly.entity_id
_entity_poly.type
_entity_poly.pdbx_seq_one_letter_code
_entity_poly.pdbx_strand_id
1 'polypeptide(L)'
;MIEKIDGFEIYENKQSPRIINIDIGDEILNKLIFPFNKFDITALEYKPFTRFTIAKSLDDLSNNKLSKLINKIIRDRNTGCFIIKPKNLISKIDDSFLVKLSTAVAHLIGNPNHDAMAGKYYARFHVKHEDKSDSYLRKAYKNMDLHTDGTYVKEKTDWLLMSKIEEKNVEGGETAMLHLDDWEHCDELFNDPVGKEDFLWGSPKSKNIDYKVEHPVFSSDKDGRAQISYIDQFPEPKNMKQGNFLQKLSDSLEAVSYTHLRAHETNV
;
A
#
# COMPACT_ATOMS: atom_id res chain seq x y z
N MET A 1 15.69 -4.22 -18.75
CA MET A 1 15.88 -2.83 -19.24
C MET A 1 14.62 -2.05 -18.94
N ILE A 2 14.71 -0.99 -18.14
CA ILE A 2 13.55 -0.16 -17.76
C ILE A 2 13.18 0.70 -18.99
N GLU A 3 11.90 0.70 -19.38
CA GLU A 3 11.41 1.47 -20.52
C GLU A 3 11.54 2.97 -20.26
N LYS A 4 12.10 3.72 -21.22
CA LYS A 4 12.20 5.19 -21.14
C LYS A 4 10.83 5.82 -21.45
N ILE A 5 10.36 6.69 -20.57
CA ILE A 5 9.16 7.52 -20.75
C ILE A 5 9.56 8.97 -20.66
N ASP A 6 9.28 9.76 -21.71
CA ASP A 6 9.65 11.16 -21.75
C ASP A 6 8.95 11.94 -20.64
N GLY A 7 9.70 12.74 -19.91
CA GLY A 7 9.24 13.50 -18.76
C GLY A 7 9.18 12.72 -17.43
N PHE A 8 9.58 11.43 -17.44
CA PHE A 8 9.67 10.59 -16.25
C PHE A 8 11.07 10.01 -16.14
N GLU A 9 11.68 10.09 -14.98
CA GLU A 9 12.95 9.43 -14.66
C GLU A 9 12.64 8.14 -13.88
N ILE A 10 13.05 7.00 -14.46
CA ILE A 10 12.68 5.68 -13.96
C ILE A 10 13.95 4.91 -13.65
N TYR A 11 14.10 4.45 -12.40
CA TYR A 11 15.30 3.76 -11.95
C TYR A 11 15.02 2.80 -10.78
N GLU A 12 15.89 1.81 -10.60
CA GLU A 12 15.83 0.91 -9.46
C GLU A 12 16.17 1.64 -8.17
N ASN A 13 15.45 1.32 -7.09
CA ASN A 13 15.75 1.89 -5.78
C ASN A 13 17.09 1.34 -5.26
N LYS A 14 17.88 2.20 -4.63
CA LYS A 14 19.21 1.83 -4.10
C LYS A 14 19.15 0.81 -2.97
N GLN A 15 18.03 0.74 -2.24
CA GLN A 15 17.87 -0.15 -1.09
C GLN A 15 17.33 -1.53 -1.49
N SER A 16 16.55 -1.59 -2.58
CA SER A 16 15.99 -2.85 -3.05
C SER A 16 15.71 -2.79 -4.55
N PRO A 17 16.19 -3.78 -5.34
CA PRO A 17 15.88 -3.88 -6.77
C PRO A 17 14.40 -4.21 -7.02
N ARG A 18 13.64 -4.59 -5.99
CA ARG A 18 12.20 -4.85 -6.09
C ARG A 18 11.37 -3.58 -6.16
N ILE A 19 11.96 -2.44 -5.83
CA ILE A 19 11.30 -1.14 -5.82
C ILE A 19 11.76 -0.33 -7.02
N ILE A 20 10.82 0.17 -7.81
CA ILE A 20 11.11 1.04 -8.94
C ILE A 20 10.73 2.47 -8.58
N ASN A 21 11.67 3.40 -8.67
CA ASN A 21 11.41 4.83 -8.52
C ASN A 21 10.94 5.43 -9.84
N ILE A 22 9.97 6.33 -9.76
CA ILE A 22 9.38 7.07 -10.88
C ILE A 22 9.31 8.53 -10.48
N ASP A 23 10.27 9.33 -10.91
CA ASP A 23 10.28 10.78 -10.67
C ASP A 23 9.58 11.50 -11.81
N ILE A 24 8.56 12.30 -11.48
CA ILE A 24 7.78 13.07 -12.46
C ILE A 24 8.49 14.40 -12.67
N GLY A 25 8.92 14.66 -13.90
CA GLY A 25 9.61 15.90 -14.28
C GLY A 25 8.69 17.13 -14.23
N ASP A 26 9.30 18.29 -14.00
CA ASP A 26 8.59 19.57 -13.81
C ASP A 26 7.70 19.94 -15.00
N GLU A 27 8.07 19.56 -16.22
CA GLU A 27 7.26 19.81 -17.42
C GLU A 27 5.93 19.07 -17.35
N ILE A 28 5.96 17.79 -16.95
CA ILE A 28 4.75 16.96 -16.77
C ILE A 28 3.89 17.52 -15.64
N LEU A 29 4.50 17.87 -14.50
CA LEU A 29 3.79 18.47 -13.37
C LEU A 29 3.07 19.76 -13.76
N ASN A 30 3.75 20.66 -14.49
CA ASN A 30 3.15 21.90 -14.98
C ASN A 30 1.96 21.63 -15.93
N LYS A 31 2.06 20.64 -16.81
CA LYS A 31 0.97 20.25 -17.72
C LYS A 31 -0.23 19.64 -16.97
N LEU A 32 -0.02 19.01 -15.81
CA LEU A 32 -1.08 18.45 -14.98
C LEU A 32 -1.88 19.50 -14.20
N ILE A 33 -1.32 20.68 -13.92
CA ILE A 33 -1.98 21.72 -13.13
C ILE A 33 -3.35 22.06 -13.71
N PHE A 34 -3.44 22.32 -15.01
CA PHE A 34 -4.69 22.73 -15.64
C PHE A 34 -5.77 21.64 -15.60
N PRO A 35 -5.53 20.38 -16.06
CA PRO A 35 -6.55 19.34 -15.99
C PRO A 35 -6.94 18.97 -14.55
N PHE A 36 -6.01 19.04 -13.58
CA PHE A 36 -6.31 18.77 -12.18
C PHE A 36 -7.16 19.88 -11.54
N ASN A 37 -6.95 21.13 -11.94
CA ASN A 37 -7.73 22.26 -11.42
C ASN A 37 -9.13 22.37 -12.00
N LYS A 38 -9.49 21.57 -13.01
CA LYS A 38 -10.88 21.46 -13.50
C LYS A 38 -11.83 20.85 -12.46
N PHE A 39 -11.29 20.07 -11.53
CA PHE A 39 -12.06 19.37 -10.53
C PHE A 39 -11.56 19.73 -9.13
N ASP A 40 -12.46 20.06 -8.24
CA ASP A 40 -12.16 20.10 -6.81
C ASP A 40 -12.20 18.68 -6.19
N ILE A 41 -11.78 18.55 -4.95
CA ILE A 41 -11.79 17.27 -4.23
C ILE A 41 -13.22 16.73 -4.07
N THR A 42 -14.19 17.61 -3.88
CA THR A 42 -15.61 17.24 -3.76
C THR A 42 -16.12 16.59 -5.05
N ALA A 43 -15.72 17.11 -6.22
CA ALA A 43 -16.07 16.49 -7.49
C ALA A 43 -15.50 15.06 -7.61
N LEU A 44 -14.29 14.82 -7.13
CA LEU A 44 -13.69 13.47 -7.13
C LEU A 44 -14.43 12.52 -6.17
N GLU A 45 -15.02 13.03 -5.09
CA GLU A 45 -15.80 12.22 -4.16
C GLU A 45 -17.16 11.81 -4.74
N TYR A 46 -17.91 12.76 -5.26
CA TYR A 46 -19.31 12.57 -5.64
C TYR A 46 -19.55 12.26 -7.12
N LYS A 47 -18.53 12.44 -7.98
CA LYS A 47 -18.59 12.13 -9.41
C LYS A 47 -17.46 11.16 -9.79
N PRO A 48 -17.61 9.85 -9.52
CA PRO A 48 -16.54 8.87 -9.67
C PRO A 48 -15.82 8.89 -11.01
N PHE A 49 -16.54 9.18 -12.11
CA PHE A 49 -15.97 9.27 -13.45
C PHE A 49 -14.91 10.38 -13.60
N THR A 50 -14.92 11.41 -12.77
CA THR A 50 -13.91 12.49 -12.81
C THR A 50 -12.53 11.99 -12.41
N ARG A 51 -12.45 10.96 -11.57
CA ARG A 51 -11.19 10.30 -11.17
C ARG A 51 -10.50 9.66 -12.37
N PHE A 52 -11.28 9.02 -13.24
CA PHE A 52 -10.75 8.46 -14.50
C PHE A 52 -10.30 9.56 -15.46
N THR A 53 -10.95 10.72 -15.44
CA THR A 53 -10.54 11.85 -16.28
C THR A 53 -9.18 12.39 -15.88
N ILE A 54 -8.90 12.55 -14.57
CA ILE A 54 -7.57 12.99 -14.11
C ILE A 54 -6.52 11.89 -14.31
N ALA A 55 -6.87 10.61 -14.13
CA ALA A 55 -5.97 9.49 -14.44
C ALA A 55 -5.59 9.46 -15.92
N LYS A 56 -6.59 9.62 -16.79
CA LYS A 56 -6.34 9.74 -18.23
C LYS A 56 -5.42 10.92 -18.57
N SER A 57 -5.61 12.07 -17.93
CA SER A 57 -4.75 13.24 -18.16
C SER A 57 -3.28 12.97 -17.79
N LEU A 58 -3.04 12.19 -16.74
CA LEU A 58 -1.68 11.76 -16.37
C LEU A 58 -1.10 10.77 -17.37
N ASP A 59 -1.88 9.76 -17.78
CA ASP A 59 -1.41 8.71 -18.67
C ASP A 59 -1.15 9.21 -20.09
N ASP A 60 -1.98 10.13 -20.59
CA ASP A 60 -1.82 10.75 -21.91
C ASP A 60 -0.47 11.49 -22.04
N LEU A 61 0.01 12.12 -20.98
CA LEU A 61 1.32 12.79 -20.95
C LEU A 61 2.51 11.83 -21.05
N SER A 62 2.27 10.56 -20.79
CA SER A 62 3.24 9.47 -21.00
C SER A 62 3.02 8.68 -22.29
N ASN A 63 2.11 9.12 -23.16
CA ASN A 63 1.62 8.36 -24.33
C ASN A 63 1.08 6.96 -23.93
N ASN A 64 0.33 6.87 -22.84
CA ASN A 64 -0.23 5.66 -22.26
C ASN A 64 0.83 4.59 -21.87
N LYS A 65 2.03 5.03 -21.53
CA LYS A 65 3.11 4.13 -21.11
C LYS A 65 3.20 3.99 -19.59
N LEU A 66 2.81 5.03 -18.84
CA LEU A 66 2.91 5.02 -17.37
C LEU A 66 2.01 3.95 -16.76
N SER A 67 0.75 3.85 -17.20
CA SER A 67 -0.17 2.81 -16.75
C SER A 67 0.36 1.39 -17.03
N LYS A 68 0.91 1.16 -18.21
CA LYS A 68 1.52 -0.12 -18.59
C LYS A 68 2.73 -0.45 -17.71
N LEU A 69 3.60 0.53 -17.48
CA LEU A 69 4.79 0.37 -16.64
C LEU A 69 4.39 0.04 -15.20
N ILE A 70 3.51 0.82 -14.57
CA ILE A 70 3.06 0.60 -13.21
C ILE A 70 2.43 -0.79 -13.07
N ASN A 71 1.53 -1.16 -13.99
CA ASN A 71 0.88 -2.46 -13.97
C ASN A 71 1.86 -3.61 -14.17
N LYS A 72 2.91 -3.42 -14.96
CA LYS A 72 3.99 -4.40 -15.09
C LYS A 72 4.77 -4.55 -13.78
N ILE A 73 5.19 -3.43 -13.16
CA ILE A 73 5.96 -3.44 -11.91
C ILE A 73 5.22 -4.18 -10.80
N ILE A 74 3.96 -3.83 -10.56
CA ILE A 74 3.21 -4.39 -9.42
C ILE A 74 2.78 -5.85 -9.63
N ARG A 75 2.79 -6.35 -10.86
CA ARG A 75 2.44 -7.75 -11.18
C ARG A 75 3.63 -8.66 -11.47
N ASP A 76 4.82 -8.10 -11.55
CA ASP A 76 6.05 -8.88 -11.68
C ASP A 76 6.54 -9.31 -10.30
N ARG A 77 6.69 -10.62 -10.09
CA ARG A 77 7.17 -11.19 -8.82
C ARG A 77 8.59 -10.72 -8.45
N ASN A 78 9.39 -10.32 -9.41
CA ASN A 78 10.76 -9.82 -9.15
C ASN A 78 10.77 -8.38 -8.63
N THR A 79 9.69 -7.62 -8.85
CA THR A 79 9.51 -6.25 -8.38
C THR A 79 8.34 -6.19 -7.39
N GLY A 80 7.21 -5.62 -7.73
CA GLY A 80 5.99 -5.59 -6.93
C GLY A 80 5.71 -4.26 -6.25
N CYS A 81 6.66 -3.35 -6.21
CA CYS A 81 6.51 -2.03 -5.60
C CYS A 81 7.08 -0.92 -6.48
N PHE A 82 6.46 0.26 -6.41
CA PHE A 82 7.01 1.49 -6.97
C PHE A 82 6.87 2.66 -6.00
N ILE A 83 7.75 3.64 -6.17
CA ILE A 83 7.67 4.95 -5.53
C ILE A 83 7.52 5.98 -6.64
N ILE A 84 6.43 6.75 -6.65
CA ILE A 84 6.18 7.82 -7.61
C ILE A 84 6.10 9.15 -6.89
N LYS A 85 6.87 10.15 -7.36
CA LYS A 85 6.94 11.46 -6.72
C LYS A 85 7.26 12.57 -7.73
N PRO A 86 6.90 13.83 -7.43
CA PRO A 86 7.48 14.98 -8.11
C PRO A 86 9.01 14.97 -8.00
N LYS A 87 9.71 15.20 -9.10
CA LYS A 87 11.18 15.35 -9.08
C LYS A 87 11.60 16.57 -8.26
N ASN A 88 10.87 17.68 -8.42
CA ASN A 88 11.01 18.89 -7.63
C ASN A 88 9.66 19.33 -7.09
N LEU A 89 9.65 19.87 -5.88
CA LEU A 89 8.46 20.52 -5.33
C LEU A 89 8.37 21.93 -5.91
N ILE A 90 7.51 22.11 -6.90
CA ILE A 90 7.19 23.44 -7.45
C ILE A 90 6.10 24.09 -6.61
N SER A 91 6.12 25.44 -6.51
CA SER A 91 5.22 26.23 -5.64
C SER A 91 3.72 26.04 -5.90
N LYS A 92 3.35 25.42 -7.01
CA LYS A 92 1.96 25.14 -7.41
C LYS A 92 1.45 23.76 -6.95
N ILE A 93 2.30 22.95 -6.32
CA ILE A 93 1.94 21.66 -5.76
C ILE A 93 1.51 21.88 -4.31
N ASP A 94 0.23 21.79 -4.07
CA ASP A 94 -0.38 21.82 -2.76
C ASP A 94 -0.96 20.43 -2.39
N ASP A 95 -1.51 20.32 -1.19
CA ASP A 95 -2.17 19.09 -0.72
C ASP A 95 -3.24 18.61 -1.69
N SER A 96 -4.01 19.52 -2.28
CA SER A 96 -5.07 19.20 -3.23
C SER A 96 -4.51 18.55 -4.49
N PHE A 97 -3.39 19.09 -5.00
CA PHE A 97 -2.68 18.51 -6.14
C PHE A 97 -2.17 17.09 -5.82
N LEU A 98 -1.56 16.90 -4.65
CA LEU A 98 -1.03 15.59 -4.24
C LEU A 98 -2.14 14.55 -4.08
N VAL A 99 -3.29 14.92 -3.50
CA VAL A 99 -4.47 14.02 -3.43
C VAL A 99 -4.97 13.65 -4.83
N LYS A 100 -5.00 14.61 -5.76
CA LYS A 100 -5.40 14.35 -7.14
C LYS A 100 -4.39 13.46 -7.88
N LEU A 101 -3.10 13.68 -7.65
CA LEU A 101 -2.04 12.84 -8.21
C LEU A 101 -2.16 11.40 -7.72
N SER A 102 -2.31 11.20 -6.39
CA SER A 102 -2.56 9.87 -5.81
C SER A 102 -3.80 9.21 -6.40
N THR A 103 -4.88 9.97 -6.53
CA THR A 103 -6.13 9.49 -7.13
C THR A 103 -5.91 9.07 -8.58
N ALA A 104 -5.20 9.88 -9.36
CA ALA A 104 -4.88 9.54 -10.74
C ALA A 104 -4.05 8.25 -10.83
N VAL A 105 -2.98 8.14 -10.03
CA VAL A 105 -2.14 6.94 -9.99
C VAL A 105 -2.93 5.69 -9.59
N ALA A 106 -3.79 5.78 -8.56
CA ALA A 106 -4.65 4.66 -8.16
C ALA A 106 -5.53 4.17 -9.31
N HIS A 107 -6.10 5.09 -10.10
CA HIS A 107 -6.97 4.75 -11.23
C HIS A 107 -6.22 4.30 -12.49
N LEU A 108 -4.89 4.41 -12.54
CA LEU A 108 -4.07 3.71 -13.54
C LEU A 108 -3.92 2.20 -13.24
N ILE A 109 -4.16 1.81 -11.99
CA ILE A 109 -4.03 0.43 -11.51
C ILE A 109 -5.39 -0.28 -11.51
N GLY A 110 -6.40 0.37 -10.96
CA GLY A 110 -7.75 -0.20 -10.81
C GLY A 110 -8.72 0.75 -10.10
N ASN A 111 -9.81 0.21 -9.59
CA ASN A 111 -10.80 0.96 -8.83
C ASN A 111 -10.45 0.88 -7.34
N PRO A 112 -10.22 2.01 -6.65
CA PRO A 112 -10.03 2.00 -5.21
C PRO A 112 -11.28 1.53 -4.47
N ASN A 113 -11.08 0.73 -3.43
CA ASN A 113 -12.13 0.36 -2.50
C ASN A 113 -12.60 1.59 -1.71
N HIS A 114 -13.89 1.61 -1.38
CA HIS A 114 -14.44 2.62 -0.49
C HIS A 114 -13.96 2.35 0.94
N ASP A 115 -13.37 3.35 1.60
CA ASP A 115 -13.03 3.25 3.02
C ASP A 115 -14.26 3.57 3.88
N ALA A 116 -14.84 2.55 4.51
CA ALA A 116 -16.05 2.67 5.32
C ALA A 116 -15.84 3.57 6.56
N MET A 117 -14.61 3.62 7.10
CA MET A 117 -14.28 4.47 8.26
C MET A 117 -14.20 5.94 7.89
N ALA A 118 -13.58 6.25 6.76
CA ALA A 118 -13.46 7.62 6.26
C ALA A 118 -14.71 8.09 5.50
N GLY A 119 -15.58 7.17 5.05
CA GLY A 119 -16.73 7.45 4.21
C GLY A 119 -16.37 7.95 2.81
N LYS A 120 -15.15 7.62 2.35
CA LYS A 120 -14.57 8.13 1.11
C LYS A 120 -13.81 7.02 0.38
N TYR A 121 -13.39 7.30 -0.86
CA TYR A 121 -12.52 6.40 -1.65
C TYR A 121 -11.04 6.46 -1.24
N TYR A 122 -10.68 7.28 -0.25
CA TYR A 122 -9.36 7.35 0.37
C TYR A 122 -9.48 7.70 1.85
N ALA A 123 -8.51 7.24 2.65
CA ALA A 123 -8.39 7.61 4.06
C ALA A 123 -7.29 8.67 4.23
N ARG A 124 -7.50 9.63 5.14
CA ARG A 124 -6.47 10.57 5.60
C ARG A 124 -6.05 10.21 7.01
N PHE A 125 -4.77 10.01 7.19
CA PHE A 125 -4.18 9.74 8.50
C PHE A 125 -3.39 10.96 8.95
N HIS A 126 -3.58 11.33 10.21
CA HIS A 126 -2.77 12.33 10.90
C HIS A 126 -2.25 11.69 12.17
N VAL A 127 -0.98 11.94 12.49
CA VAL A 127 -0.44 11.57 13.82
C VAL A 127 -1.16 12.41 14.86
N LYS A 128 -1.84 11.73 15.81
CA LYS A 128 -2.46 12.34 16.96
C LYS A 128 -1.75 11.83 18.20
N HIS A 129 -1.37 12.72 19.09
CA HIS A 129 -0.76 12.36 20.38
C HIS A 129 -1.80 11.90 21.43
N GLU A 130 -2.92 11.33 20.96
CA GLU A 130 -4.00 10.82 21.77
C GLU A 130 -4.11 9.30 21.60
N ASP A 131 -3.98 8.56 22.70
CA ASP A 131 -4.12 7.10 22.72
C ASP A 131 -5.58 6.69 22.96
N LYS A 132 -6.47 7.03 22.04
CA LYS A 132 -7.90 6.63 22.05
C LYS A 132 -8.23 5.58 20.98
N SER A 133 -7.24 4.88 20.48
CA SER A 133 -7.44 3.90 19.42
C SER A 133 -7.97 2.57 19.97
N ASP A 134 -8.93 1.96 19.30
CA ASP A 134 -9.40 0.60 19.53
C ASP A 134 -8.49 -0.47 18.89
N SER A 135 -7.38 -0.03 18.30
CA SER A 135 -6.37 -0.89 17.67
C SER A 135 -4.97 -0.43 18.11
N TYR A 136 -4.16 -1.34 18.63
CA TYR A 136 -2.78 -1.04 18.98
C TYR A 136 -1.93 -0.61 17.78
N LEU A 137 -2.29 -1.03 16.55
CA LEU A 137 -1.62 -0.63 15.31
C LEU A 137 -1.74 0.87 15.01
N ARG A 138 -2.68 1.57 15.65
CA ARG A 138 -2.90 3.00 15.47
C ARG A 138 -2.37 3.84 16.63
N LYS A 139 -1.66 3.23 17.57
CA LYS A 139 -1.03 3.95 18.67
C LYS A 139 0.17 4.73 18.14
N ALA A 140 0.20 6.04 18.42
CA ALA A 140 1.40 6.84 18.24
C ALA A 140 2.55 6.21 19.04
N TYR A 141 3.76 6.29 18.54
CA TYR A 141 4.98 5.78 19.17
C TYR A 141 5.10 4.24 19.26
N LYS A 142 4.22 3.48 18.63
CA LYS A 142 4.38 2.04 18.48
C LYS A 142 4.70 1.69 17.04
N ASN A 143 5.71 0.83 16.84
CA ASN A 143 5.95 0.24 15.51
C ASN A 143 4.73 -0.58 15.11
N MET A 144 4.37 -0.46 13.84
CA MET A 144 3.33 -1.28 13.23
C MET A 144 3.98 -2.58 12.75
N ASP A 145 3.45 -3.72 13.21
CA ASP A 145 3.96 -5.02 12.81
C ASP A 145 3.67 -5.29 11.33
N LEU A 146 4.51 -6.12 10.70
CA LEU A 146 4.33 -6.50 9.30
C LEU A 146 2.99 -7.20 9.08
N HIS A 147 2.19 -6.70 8.16
CA HIS A 147 0.84 -7.19 7.89
C HIS A 147 0.43 -6.94 6.44
N THR A 148 -0.67 -7.54 6.05
CA THR A 148 -1.38 -7.21 4.81
C THR A 148 -2.71 -6.55 5.15
N ASP A 149 -3.10 -5.55 4.34
CA ASP A 149 -4.41 -4.90 4.49
C ASP A 149 -5.55 -5.76 3.92
N GLY A 150 -6.77 -5.53 4.42
CA GLY A 150 -7.96 -6.15 3.88
C GLY A 150 -8.21 -7.61 4.32
N THR A 151 -7.58 -8.06 5.42
CA THR A 151 -7.72 -9.43 5.93
C THR A 151 -9.11 -9.74 6.48
N TYR A 152 -9.85 -8.74 6.96
CA TYR A 152 -11.15 -8.88 7.62
C TYR A 152 -12.33 -8.37 6.78
N VAL A 153 -12.12 -8.16 5.48
CA VAL A 153 -13.18 -7.74 4.55
C VAL A 153 -13.45 -8.79 3.48
N LYS A 154 -14.67 -8.83 2.95
CA LYS A 154 -15.05 -9.77 1.90
C LYS A 154 -14.34 -9.49 0.59
N GLU A 155 -14.13 -8.21 0.27
CA GLU A 155 -13.39 -7.76 -0.91
C GLU A 155 -11.94 -7.52 -0.52
N LYS A 156 -11.06 -8.45 -0.90
CA LYS A 156 -9.63 -8.35 -0.59
C LYS A 156 -9.01 -7.14 -1.26
N THR A 157 -8.04 -6.55 -0.59
CA THR A 157 -7.19 -5.50 -1.14
C THR A 157 -6.07 -6.15 -1.95
N ASP A 158 -6.06 -5.93 -3.27
CA ASP A 158 -4.98 -6.42 -4.14
C ASP A 158 -3.73 -5.56 -4.03
N TRP A 159 -3.90 -4.24 -3.92
CA TRP A 159 -2.83 -3.24 -3.93
C TRP A 159 -3.13 -2.14 -2.91
N LEU A 160 -2.09 -1.71 -2.20
CA LEU A 160 -2.15 -0.55 -1.31
C LEU A 160 -1.35 0.60 -1.94
N LEU A 161 -1.98 1.77 -2.09
CA LEU A 161 -1.30 3.00 -2.45
C LEU A 161 -1.30 3.94 -1.24
N MET A 162 -0.13 4.24 -0.73
CA MET A 162 0.06 5.25 0.33
C MET A 162 0.69 6.51 -0.25
N SER A 163 0.25 7.67 0.23
CA SER A 163 0.79 8.96 -0.17
C SER A 163 1.16 9.77 1.05
N LYS A 164 2.43 10.15 1.13
CA LYS A 164 2.92 11.09 2.13
C LYS A 164 2.67 12.51 1.62
N ILE A 165 1.85 13.27 2.34
CA ILE A 165 1.52 14.66 2.01
C ILE A 165 2.47 15.63 2.72
N GLU A 166 2.70 15.38 4.01
CA GLU A 166 3.53 16.24 4.84
C GLU A 166 4.26 15.41 5.88
N GLU A 167 5.50 15.79 6.17
CA GLU A 167 6.31 15.25 7.25
C GLU A 167 7.08 16.37 7.91
N LYS A 168 6.89 16.56 9.22
CA LYS A 168 7.60 17.58 10.01
C LYS A 168 7.99 17.01 11.37
N ASN A 169 9.26 17.15 11.73
CA ASN A 169 9.79 16.78 13.05
C ASN A 169 9.49 15.33 13.44
N VAL A 170 9.62 14.41 12.48
CA VAL A 170 9.37 12.98 12.69
C VAL A 170 10.70 12.24 12.74
N GLU A 171 10.89 11.44 13.79
CA GLU A 171 11.91 10.41 13.87
C GLU A 171 11.21 9.05 13.78
N GLY A 172 11.64 8.18 12.87
CA GLY A 172 10.93 6.95 12.54
C GLY A 172 9.74 7.19 11.59
N GLY A 173 8.83 6.26 11.50
CA GLY A 173 7.65 6.33 10.62
C GLY A 173 7.94 5.93 9.18
N GLU A 174 9.07 5.24 8.97
CA GLU A 174 9.41 4.63 7.69
C GLU A 174 8.39 3.53 7.34
N THR A 175 8.11 3.39 6.06
CA THR A 175 7.32 2.26 5.57
C THR A 175 8.24 1.07 5.35
N ALA A 176 8.05 0.02 6.15
CA ALA A 176 8.76 -1.23 5.98
C ALA A 176 7.98 -2.17 5.04
N MET A 177 8.68 -2.82 4.12
CA MET A 177 8.09 -3.80 3.21
C MET A 177 8.93 -5.06 3.17
N LEU A 178 8.27 -6.23 3.28
CA LEU A 178 8.89 -7.54 3.13
C LEU A 178 8.30 -8.24 1.90
N HIS A 179 9.17 -8.64 0.98
CA HIS A 179 8.76 -9.51 -0.11
C HIS A 179 8.81 -10.97 0.36
N LEU A 180 7.80 -11.77 0.02
CA LEU A 180 7.71 -13.16 0.50
C LEU A 180 8.92 -14.00 0.09
N ASP A 181 9.49 -13.78 -1.11
CA ASP A 181 10.67 -14.50 -1.58
C ASP A 181 11.97 -14.11 -0.84
N ASP A 182 11.96 -13.01 -0.10
CA ASP A 182 13.08 -12.53 0.72
C ASP A 182 12.91 -12.92 2.20
N TRP A 183 11.80 -13.56 2.55
CA TRP A 183 11.50 -14.00 3.90
C TRP A 183 11.99 -15.44 4.12
N GLU A 184 13.04 -15.61 4.92
CA GLU A 184 13.72 -16.89 5.16
C GLU A 184 12.78 -18.04 5.58
N HIS A 185 11.77 -17.72 6.41
CA HIS A 185 10.82 -18.71 6.93
C HIS A 185 9.55 -18.87 6.08
N CYS A 186 9.47 -18.20 4.93
CA CYS A 186 8.26 -18.23 4.11
C CYS A 186 7.88 -19.65 3.68
N ASP A 187 8.84 -20.41 3.15
CA ASP A 187 8.60 -21.77 2.63
C ASP A 187 8.17 -22.73 3.74
N GLU A 188 8.78 -22.66 4.91
CA GLU A 188 8.42 -23.49 6.05
C GLU A 188 6.98 -23.25 6.47
N LEU A 189 6.60 -21.98 6.67
CA LEU A 189 5.27 -21.57 7.11
C LEU A 189 4.20 -21.81 6.03
N PHE A 190 4.53 -21.58 4.76
CA PHE A 190 3.63 -21.84 3.64
C PHE A 190 3.34 -23.34 3.46
N ASN A 191 4.30 -24.22 3.76
CA ASN A 191 4.15 -25.67 3.66
C ASN A 191 3.50 -26.28 4.90
N ASP A 192 3.34 -25.54 5.99
CA ASP A 192 2.57 -26.00 7.16
C ASP A 192 1.09 -26.11 6.80
N PRO A 193 0.47 -27.30 6.92
CA PRO A 193 -0.93 -27.48 6.57
C PRO A 193 -1.88 -26.60 7.40
N VAL A 194 -1.50 -26.22 8.63
CA VAL A 194 -2.31 -25.35 9.50
C VAL A 194 -2.46 -23.95 8.88
N GLY A 195 -1.43 -23.43 8.21
CA GLY A 195 -1.49 -22.14 7.53
C GLY A 195 -2.48 -22.08 6.36
N LYS A 196 -2.93 -23.25 5.88
CA LYS A 196 -3.93 -23.43 4.80
C LYS A 196 -5.32 -23.76 5.32
N GLU A 197 -5.49 -23.92 6.63
CA GLU A 197 -6.81 -24.02 7.25
C GLU A 197 -7.47 -22.63 7.33
N ASP A 198 -8.81 -22.60 7.34
CA ASP A 198 -9.54 -21.35 7.51
C ASP A 198 -9.50 -20.86 8.95
N PHE A 199 -9.03 -19.64 9.11
CA PHE A 199 -9.11 -18.86 10.34
C PHE A 199 -10.31 -17.91 10.27
N LEU A 200 -10.84 -17.56 11.43
CA LEU A 200 -11.88 -16.56 11.55
C LEU A 200 -11.22 -15.18 11.76
N TRP A 201 -11.58 -14.20 10.92
CA TRP A 201 -10.99 -12.86 10.95
C TRP A 201 -12.03 -11.84 11.40
N GLY A 202 -11.76 -11.19 12.52
CA GLY A 202 -12.55 -10.08 13.03
C GLY A 202 -12.06 -8.73 12.53
N SER A 203 -12.72 -7.66 12.95
CA SER A 203 -12.32 -6.28 12.66
C SER A 203 -12.44 -5.41 13.91
N PRO A 204 -11.70 -4.29 14.00
CA PRO A 204 -11.93 -3.32 15.07
C PRO A 204 -13.28 -2.64 14.89
N LYS A 205 -13.92 -2.28 16.00
CA LYS A 205 -15.25 -1.64 16.01
C LYS A 205 -15.30 -0.36 15.17
N SER A 206 -14.21 0.39 15.14
CA SER A 206 -14.08 1.62 14.35
C SER A 206 -14.20 1.45 12.84
N LYS A 207 -14.09 0.22 12.34
CA LYS A 207 -14.29 -0.08 10.91
C LYS A 207 -15.75 -0.24 10.52
N ASN A 208 -16.68 -0.26 11.51
CA ASN A 208 -18.13 -0.43 11.28
C ASN A 208 -18.47 -1.68 10.46
N ILE A 209 -17.72 -2.76 10.67
CA ILE A 209 -17.93 -4.06 10.03
C ILE A 209 -18.56 -4.96 11.07
N ASP A 210 -19.75 -5.46 10.80
CA ASP A 210 -20.58 -6.28 11.69
C ASP A 210 -20.50 -7.79 11.39
N TYR A 211 -19.63 -8.19 10.48
CA TYR A 211 -19.40 -9.58 10.08
C TYR A 211 -17.95 -9.99 10.29
N LYS A 212 -17.71 -11.29 10.31
CA LYS A 212 -16.38 -11.89 10.22
C LYS A 212 -16.24 -12.62 8.91
N VAL A 213 -15.02 -12.78 8.44
CA VAL A 213 -14.69 -13.54 7.25
C VAL A 213 -13.85 -14.76 7.61
N GLU A 214 -13.93 -15.81 6.81
CA GLU A 214 -13.10 -17.01 6.96
C GLU A 214 -12.20 -17.17 5.74
N HIS A 215 -10.92 -17.33 5.98
CA HIS A 215 -9.93 -17.66 4.96
C HIS A 215 -8.62 -18.12 5.60
N PRO A 216 -7.76 -18.85 4.85
CA PRO A 216 -6.45 -19.25 5.35
C PRO A 216 -5.48 -18.05 5.43
N VAL A 217 -4.41 -18.22 6.22
CA VAL A 217 -3.26 -17.31 6.22
C VAL A 217 -2.52 -17.39 4.89
N PHE A 218 -2.26 -18.60 4.41
CA PHE A 218 -1.55 -18.83 3.15
C PHE A 218 -2.47 -19.40 2.06
N SER A 219 -2.31 -18.86 0.87
CA SER A 219 -2.87 -19.41 -0.37
C SER A 219 -1.78 -19.47 -1.44
N SER A 220 -2.09 -20.05 -2.59
CA SER A 220 -1.17 -20.10 -3.74
C SER A 220 -1.63 -19.16 -4.84
N ASP A 221 -0.67 -18.51 -5.50
CA ASP A 221 -0.94 -17.85 -6.77
C ASP A 221 -1.15 -18.88 -7.90
N LYS A 222 -1.39 -18.40 -9.13
CA LYS A 222 -1.58 -19.24 -10.32
C LYS A 222 -0.37 -20.13 -10.67
N ASP A 223 0.81 -19.76 -10.18
CA ASP A 223 2.08 -20.45 -10.42
C ASP A 223 2.47 -21.34 -9.22
N GLY A 224 1.58 -21.49 -8.21
CA GLY A 224 1.76 -22.31 -7.02
C GLY A 224 2.63 -21.67 -5.93
N ARG A 225 2.97 -20.37 -6.06
CA ARG A 225 3.82 -19.64 -5.10
C ARG A 225 3.00 -19.08 -3.96
N ALA A 226 3.65 -18.86 -2.81
CA ALA A 226 2.99 -18.34 -1.61
C ALA A 226 2.35 -16.97 -1.83
N GLN A 227 1.14 -16.84 -1.35
CA GLN A 227 0.43 -15.60 -1.07
C GLN A 227 0.04 -15.59 0.40
N ILE A 228 0.12 -14.46 1.07
CA ILE A 228 -0.22 -14.29 2.47
C ILE A 228 -1.37 -13.28 2.64
N SER A 229 -2.24 -13.56 3.61
CA SER A 229 -3.25 -12.63 4.12
C SER A 229 -3.19 -12.71 5.64
N TYR A 230 -2.54 -11.73 6.26
CA TYR A 230 -2.24 -11.79 7.69
C TYR A 230 -2.14 -10.41 8.32
N ILE A 231 -2.72 -10.29 9.50
CA ILE A 231 -2.52 -9.23 10.48
C ILE A 231 -2.69 -9.86 11.86
N ASP A 232 -1.77 -9.65 12.76
CA ASP A 232 -1.68 -10.36 14.03
C ASP A 232 -2.86 -10.09 14.99
N GLN A 233 -3.48 -8.93 14.90
CA GLN A 233 -4.51 -8.49 15.83
C GLN A 233 -5.88 -9.16 15.62
N PHE A 234 -6.19 -9.66 14.43
CA PHE A 234 -7.58 -10.00 14.07
C PHE A 234 -7.90 -11.47 13.83
N PRO A 235 -6.93 -12.39 13.68
CA PRO A 235 -7.27 -13.80 13.54
C PRO A 235 -7.73 -14.39 14.89
N GLU A 236 -8.82 -15.15 14.85
CA GLU A 236 -9.33 -15.92 15.99
C GLU A 236 -8.99 -17.39 15.76
N PRO A 237 -8.03 -17.98 16.51
CA PRO A 237 -7.70 -19.39 16.38
C PRO A 237 -8.83 -20.25 16.97
N LYS A 238 -9.20 -21.31 16.26
CA LYS A 238 -10.25 -22.26 16.68
C LYS A 238 -9.72 -23.38 17.60
N ASN A 239 -8.41 -23.54 17.69
CA ASN A 239 -7.73 -24.58 18.47
C ASN A 239 -6.27 -24.23 18.76
N MET A 240 -5.61 -25.03 19.62
CA MET A 240 -4.21 -24.81 20.03
C MET A 240 -3.23 -24.89 18.84
N LYS A 241 -3.49 -25.73 17.81
CA LYS A 241 -2.59 -25.82 16.64
C LYS A 241 -2.58 -24.51 15.88
N GLN A 242 -3.75 -23.94 15.62
CA GLN A 242 -3.88 -22.63 14.98
C GLN A 242 -3.26 -21.52 15.82
N GLY A 243 -3.47 -21.52 17.15
CA GLY A 243 -2.85 -20.56 18.05
C GLY A 243 -1.32 -20.62 18.00
N ASN A 244 -0.74 -21.81 18.07
CA ASN A 244 0.72 -21.99 18.00
C ASN A 244 1.29 -21.59 16.62
N PHE A 245 0.56 -21.88 15.53
CA PHE A 245 0.94 -21.47 14.19
C PHE A 245 0.98 -19.95 14.08
N LEU A 246 -0.05 -19.24 14.55
CA LEU A 246 -0.09 -17.76 14.52
C LEU A 246 1.03 -17.15 15.36
N GLN A 247 1.35 -17.74 16.53
CA GLN A 247 2.47 -17.26 17.35
C GLN A 247 3.80 -17.42 16.61
N LYS A 248 4.08 -18.60 16.04
CA LYS A 248 5.29 -18.85 15.26
C LYS A 248 5.42 -17.89 14.08
N LEU A 249 4.30 -17.62 13.39
CA LEU A 249 4.25 -16.68 12.27
C LEU A 249 4.58 -15.25 12.74
N SER A 250 3.94 -14.80 13.82
CA SER A 250 4.16 -13.46 14.40
C SER A 250 5.62 -13.28 14.82
N ASP A 251 6.16 -14.25 15.57
CA ASP A 251 7.57 -14.22 16.03
C ASP A 251 8.54 -14.15 14.85
N SER A 252 8.26 -14.88 13.77
CA SER A 252 9.09 -14.87 12.56
C SER A 252 9.07 -13.52 11.85
N LEU A 253 7.89 -12.87 11.73
CA LEU A 253 7.77 -11.55 11.11
C LEU A 253 8.40 -10.47 11.97
N GLU A 254 8.28 -10.57 13.30
CA GLU A 254 8.92 -9.65 14.24
C GLU A 254 10.46 -9.73 14.11
N ALA A 255 11.03 -10.93 14.04
CA ALA A 255 12.48 -11.13 13.88
C ALA A 255 13.00 -10.47 12.59
N VAL A 256 12.27 -10.54 11.48
CA VAL A 256 12.63 -9.88 10.22
C VAL A 256 12.59 -8.36 10.35
N SER A 257 11.61 -7.81 11.05
CA SER A 257 11.47 -6.36 11.27
C SER A 257 12.70 -5.77 11.97
N TYR A 258 13.34 -6.52 12.86
CA TYR A 258 14.56 -6.08 13.54
C TYR A 258 15.82 -6.18 12.66
N THR A 259 15.88 -7.09 11.69
CA THR A 259 17.12 -7.42 10.95
C THR A 259 17.22 -6.76 9.58
N HIS A 260 16.11 -6.49 8.88
CA HIS A 260 16.15 -6.13 7.46
C HIS A 260 15.42 -4.84 7.05
N LEU A 261 14.63 -4.22 7.91
CA LEU A 261 13.68 -3.20 7.49
C LEU A 261 13.95 -1.78 8.02
N ARG A 262 15.16 -1.43 8.38
CA ARG A 262 15.55 -0.03 8.42
C ARG A 262 15.89 0.44 6.99
N ALA A 263 14.88 0.60 6.16
CA ALA A 263 14.98 1.43 4.99
C ALA A 263 15.17 2.87 5.50
N HIS A 264 16.41 3.27 5.74
CA HIS A 264 16.74 4.65 6.04
C HIS A 264 16.36 5.48 4.81
N GLU A 265 15.21 6.13 4.85
CA GLU A 265 15.01 7.32 4.04
C GLU A 265 16.03 8.33 4.52
N THR A 266 17.13 8.46 3.78
CA THR A 266 18.07 9.55 3.98
C THR A 266 17.32 10.85 3.81
N ASN A 267 17.30 11.65 4.87
CA ASN A 267 16.85 13.03 4.87
C ASN A 267 17.40 13.78 3.66
N VAL A 268 16.53 14.33 2.87
CA VAL A 268 16.83 15.41 1.95
C VAL A 268 16.10 16.67 2.41
#